data_16ee9d6b304e8814494546edb7a80e29
#
_entry.id   16ee9d6b304e8814494546edb7a80e29
#
_cell.length_a   1.000
_cell.length_b   1.000
_cell.length_c   1.000
_cell.angle_alpha   90.00
_cell.angle_beta   90.00
_cell.angle_gamma   90.00
#
_symmetry.space_group_name_H-M   'P 1'
#
loop_
_entity.id
_entity.type
_entity.pdbx_description
1 polymer ?
#
loop_
_entity_poly.entity_id
_entity_poly.type
_entity_poly.pdbx_seq_one_letter_code
_entity_poly.pdbx_strand_id
1 'polypeptide(L)'
;MTGLSYEAGSLDASSANWADLFSGRHLAVVSVMAGGILLYAMNLYFTAALMPSIVMDIGGQNYYAWVTTAFVIAAIVASLFVSRVLDWKGAASAYVIAFTIFALGAIDAAISPTMELLIAARVVQGLGGGLLAGLGYAVIRSALPEKLWARATGVVSAMWGLGTLFGPSLGGLFAEFGLWRWAYAALAAAALLLAIIARSSFKQSKASGYRAPVPFASLIPLLLAIIAISISSILPIGLPTLIAVGIGILLLIVFVSIERGATNTILPRITYLPGNSLKWTYLTVAALSAGVMLENFIPLF
;
A
#
# COMPACT_ATOMS: atom_id res chain seq x y z
N MET A 1 -27.80 -51.07 -4.02
CA MET A 1 -27.85 -50.11 -2.89
C MET A 1 -26.51 -50.17 -2.20
N THR A 2 -25.57 -49.35 -2.63
CA THR A 2 -24.27 -49.17 -1.97
C THR A 2 -24.17 -47.69 -1.65
N GLY A 3 -24.40 -47.39 -0.36
CA GLY A 3 -24.30 -46.03 0.20
C GLY A 3 -22.83 -45.59 0.16
N LEU A 4 -22.54 -44.58 -0.64
CA LEU A 4 -21.34 -43.78 -0.52
C LEU A 4 -21.53 -42.84 0.69
N SER A 5 -21.03 -43.26 1.85
CA SER A 5 -20.84 -42.37 2.98
C SER A 5 -19.79 -41.34 2.59
N TYR A 6 -20.25 -40.12 2.31
CA TYR A 6 -19.40 -38.93 2.21
C TYR A 6 -18.92 -38.65 3.64
N GLU A 7 -17.77 -39.15 4.01
CA GLU A 7 -17.06 -38.66 5.18
C GLU A 7 -16.67 -37.21 4.90
N ALA A 8 -17.51 -36.30 5.38
CA ALA A 8 -17.14 -34.91 5.55
C ALA A 8 -15.98 -34.90 6.56
N GLY A 9 -14.76 -34.92 6.03
CA GLY A 9 -13.58 -34.63 6.81
C GLY A 9 -13.80 -33.28 7.47
N SER A 10 -14.18 -33.29 8.73
CA SER A 10 -14.19 -32.14 9.60
C SER A 10 -12.77 -31.59 9.58
N LEU A 11 -12.55 -30.55 8.76
CA LEU A 11 -11.34 -29.75 8.83
C LEU A 11 -11.29 -29.25 10.29
N ASP A 12 -10.32 -29.76 11.00
CA ASP A 12 -10.02 -29.45 12.41
C ASP A 12 -9.57 -27.99 12.52
N ALA A 13 -10.48 -27.07 12.19
CA ALA A 13 -10.29 -25.62 12.32
C ALA A 13 -10.32 -25.19 13.81
N SER A 14 -10.57 -26.16 14.71
CA SER A 14 -10.87 -25.89 16.14
C SER A 14 -9.62 -25.73 17.02
N SER A 15 -8.40 -25.96 16.56
CA SER A 15 -7.23 -25.95 17.45
C SER A 15 -6.17 -24.87 17.19
N ALA A 16 -6.34 -24.00 16.20
CA ALA A 16 -5.38 -22.90 16.06
C ALA A 16 -5.61 -21.87 17.16
N ASN A 17 -4.60 -21.63 18.00
CA ASN A 17 -4.66 -20.62 19.06
C ASN A 17 -3.99 -19.32 18.58
N TRP A 18 -4.46 -18.16 19.09
CA TRP A 18 -3.77 -16.88 18.89
C TRP A 18 -2.35 -16.92 19.42
N ALA A 19 -2.09 -17.67 20.51
CA ALA A 19 -0.76 -17.88 21.05
C ALA A 19 0.21 -18.50 20.04
N ASP A 20 -0.26 -19.38 19.14
CA ASP A 20 0.57 -19.99 18.09
C ASP A 20 1.08 -18.96 17.10
N LEU A 21 0.26 -17.91 16.81
CA LEU A 21 0.62 -16.83 15.90
C LEU A 21 1.68 -15.89 16.51
N PHE A 22 1.59 -15.67 17.83
CA PHE A 22 2.46 -14.74 18.58
C PHE A 22 3.58 -15.47 19.32
N SER A 23 3.93 -16.69 18.94
CA SER A 23 4.99 -17.48 19.56
C SER A 23 6.16 -17.72 18.62
N GLY A 24 7.34 -17.76 19.19
CA GLY A 24 8.57 -18.15 18.51
C GLY A 24 8.80 -17.39 17.20
N ARG A 25 9.06 -18.15 16.14
CA ARG A 25 9.35 -17.59 14.82
C ARG A 25 8.14 -16.91 14.15
N HIS A 26 6.93 -17.39 14.41
CA HIS A 26 5.73 -16.79 13.82
C HIS A 26 5.55 -15.35 14.27
N LEU A 27 5.89 -15.02 15.54
CA LEU A 27 5.88 -13.66 16.06
C LEU A 27 6.74 -12.72 15.20
N ALA A 28 7.97 -13.09 14.88
CA ALA A 28 8.86 -12.27 14.08
C ALA A 28 8.34 -12.08 12.65
N VAL A 29 7.81 -13.13 12.02
CA VAL A 29 7.19 -13.06 10.70
C VAL A 29 5.98 -12.13 10.71
N VAL A 30 5.07 -12.32 11.67
CA VAL A 30 3.84 -11.51 11.79
C VAL A 30 4.17 -10.06 12.11
N SER A 31 5.16 -9.80 12.98
CA SER A 31 5.61 -8.43 13.29
C SER A 31 6.15 -7.70 12.06
N VAL A 32 6.90 -8.38 11.20
CA VAL A 32 7.40 -7.80 9.95
C VAL A 32 6.25 -7.51 8.98
N MET A 33 5.31 -8.45 8.81
CA MET A 33 4.17 -8.28 7.92
C MET A 33 3.24 -7.17 8.41
N ALA A 34 2.85 -7.23 9.67
CA ALA A 34 1.98 -6.24 10.31
C ALA A 34 2.64 -4.86 10.39
N GLY A 35 3.92 -4.81 10.77
CA GLY A 35 4.70 -3.57 10.82
C GLY A 35 4.86 -2.89 9.47
N GLY A 36 5.04 -3.67 8.40
CA GLY A 36 5.09 -3.13 7.03
C GLY A 36 3.77 -2.46 6.62
N ILE A 37 2.63 -3.11 6.87
CA ILE A 37 1.31 -2.53 6.60
C ILE A 37 1.03 -1.33 7.50
N LEU A 38 1.38 -1.41 8.77
CA LEU A 38 1.20 -0.31 9.73
C LEU A 38 1.99 0.93 9.29
N LEU A 39 3.27 0.78 8.92
CA LEU A 39 4.08 1.88 8.42
C LEU A 39 3.49 2.50 7.15
N TYR A 40 3.03 1.68 6.21
CA TYR A 40 2.39 2.16 5.00
C TYR A 40 1.11 2.94 5.29
N ALA A 41 0.18 2.34 6.04
CA ALA A 41 -1.10 2.95 6.37
C ALA A 41 -0.94 4.21 7.24
N MET A 42 -0.11 4.12 8.28
CA MET A 42 0.17 5.26 9.16
C MET A 42 0.78 6.43 8.39
N ASN A 43 1.74 6.17 7.49
CA ASN A 43 2.42 7.21 6.72
C ASN A 43 1.48 8.02 5.81
N LEU A 44 0.40 7.42 5.28
CA LEU A 44 -0.59 8.14 4.47
C LEU A 44 -1.26 9.26 5.29
N TYR A 45 -1.79 8.93 6.44
CA TYR A 45 -2.53 9.87 7.29
C TYR A 45 -1.60 10.78 8.11
N PHE A 46 -0.44 10.28 8.48
CA PHE A 46 0.62 11.00 9.18
C PHE A 46 1.11 12.20 8.37
N THR A 47 1.40 11.98 7.09
CA THR A 47 1.81 13.06 6.18
C THR A 47 0.74 14.14 6.03
N ALA A 48 -0.53 13.74 5.90
CA ALA A 48 -1.63 14.70 5.78
C ALA A 48 -1.72 15.62 7.02
N ALA A 49 -1.54 15.07 8.22
CA ALA A 49 -1.52 15.85 9.46
C ALA A 49 -0.29 16.77 9.61
N LEU A 50 0.86 16.38 9.01
CA LEU A 50 2.08 17.20 9.02
C LEU A 50 2.07 18.35 8.00
N MET A 51 1.24 18.27 6.95
CA MET A 51 1.28 19.19 5.82
C MET A 51 1.18 20.67 6.20
N PRO A 52 0.33 21.13 7.15
CA PRO A 52 0.30 22.54 7.54
C PRO A 52 1.66 23.02 8.09
N SER A 53 2.31 22.21 8.95
CA SER A 53 3.63 22.51 9.51
C SER A 53 4.73 22.52 8.43
N ILE A 54 4.66 21.59 7.47
CA ILE A 54 5.59 21.50 6.33
C ILE A 54 5.47 22.75 5.46
N VAL A 55 4.25 23.14 5.08
CA VAL A 55 4.02 24.32 4.23
C VAL A 55 4.46 25.62 4.91
N MET A 56 4.29 25.73 6.23
CA MET A 56 4.79 26.89 6.99
C MET A 56 6.31 26.99 6.97
N ASP A 57 7.02 25.85 6.93
CA ASP A 57 8.49 25.83 6.99
C ASP A 57 9.15 25.95 5.62
N ILE A 58 8.70 25.20 4.61
CA ILE A 58 9.34 25.14 3.28
C ILE A 58 8.48 25.71 2.15
N GLY A 59 7.28 26.23 2.44
CA GLY A 59 6.38 26.76 1.43
C GLY A 59 5.74 25.69 0.53
N GLY A 60 5.38 26.08 -0.69
CA GLY A 60 4.89 25.15 -1.70
C GLY A 60 3.43 24.72 -1.55
N GLN A 61 2.55 25.59 -1.03
CA GLN A 61 1.12 25.31 -0.82
C GLN A 61 0.41 24.76 -2.06
N ASN A 62 0.80 25.19 -3.26
CA ASN A 62 0.21 24.72 -4.52
C ASN A 62 0.48 23.23 -4.77
N TYR A 63 1.49 22.65 -4.15
CA TYR A 63 1.87 21.25 -4.29
C TYR A 63 1.36 20.36 -3.15
N TYR A 64 0.52 20.89 -2.26
CA TYR A 64 0.00 20.17 -1.08
C TYR A 64 -0.51 18.77 -1.41
N ALA A 65 -1.42 18.65 -2.40
CA ALA A 65 -1.99 17.36 -2.81
C ALA A 65 -0.94 16.41 -3.43
N TRP A 66 0.10 16.97 -4.08
CA TRP A 66 1.11 16.18 -4.77
C TRP A 66 2.00 15.38 -3.83
N VAL A 67 2.19 15.82 -2.61
CA VAL A 67 2.99 15.10 -1.60
C VAL A 67 2.39 13.72 -1.31
N THR A 68 1.06 13.64 -1.21
CA THR A 68 0.36 12.35 -1.03
C THR A 68 0.20 11.61 -2.35
N THR A 69 -0.16 12.30 -3.43
CA THR A 69 -0.37 11.70 -4.76
C THR A 69 0.89 11.02 -5.28
N ALA A 70 2.07 11.66 -5.18
CA ALA A 70 3.33 11.10 -5.62
C ALA A 70 3.65 9.77 -4.89
N PHE A 71 3.44 9.74 -3.58
CA PHE A 71 3.58 8.52 -2.79
C PHE A 71 2.63 7.42 -3.27
N VAL A 72 1.35 7.72 -3.46
CA VAL A 72 0.33 6.73 -3.85
C VAL A 72 0.60 6.19 -5.25
N ILE A 73 0.92 7.05 -6.23
CA ILE A 73 1.29 6.62 -7.59
C ILE A 73 2.48 5.65 -7.54
N ALA A 74 3.54 6.03 -6.83
CA ALA A 74 4.72 5.19 -6.70
C ALA A 74 4.40 3.86 -6.01
N ALA A 75 3.53 3.87 -4.99
CA ALA A 75 3.10 2.68 -4.29
C ALA A 75 2.28 1.73 -5.18
N ILE A 76 1.38 2.26 -6.02
CA ILE A 76 0.62 1.46 -7.00
C ILE A 76 1.60 0.79 -7.97
N VAL A 77 2.54 1.52 -8.54
CA VAL A 77 3.56 0.96 -9.43
C VAL A 77 4.34 -0.14 -8.74
N ALA A 78 4.85 0.11 -7.54
CA ALA A 78 5.67 -0.85 -6.80
C ALA A 78 4.89 -2.13 -6.42
N SER A 79 3.60 -2.01 -6.09
CA SER A 79 2.77 -3.16 -5.71
C SER A 79 2.66 -4.23 -6.82
N LEU A 80 2.75 -3.82 -8.08
CA LEU A 80 2.76 -4.74 -9.23
C LEU A 80 4.04 -5.56 -9.36
N PHE A 81 5.12 -5.12 -8.72
CA PHE A 81 6.40 -5.83 -8.72
C PHE A 81 6.57 -6.79 -7.53
N VAL A 82 5.61 -6.87 -6.62
CA VAL A 82 5.69 -7.69 -5.41
C VAL A 82 5.99 -9.15 -5.73
N SER A 83 5.22 -9.78 -6.61
CA SER A 83 5.44 -11.18 -7.01
C SER A 83 6.84 -11.37 -7.60
N ARG A 84 7.27 -10.43 -8.45
CA ARG A 84 8.56 -10.49 -9.12
C ARG A 84 9.74 -10.39 -8.14
N VAL A 85 9.64 -9.50 -7.13
CA VAL A 85 10.67 -9.36 -6.09
C VAL A 85 10.70 -10.59 -5.19
N LEU A 86 9.52 -11.13 -4.84
CA LEU A 86 9.41 -12.38 -4.08
C LEU A 86 10.05 -13.56 -4.82
N ASP A 87 9.73 -13.73 -6.10
CA ASP A 87 10.25 -14.81 -6.91
C ASP A 87 11.76 -14.71 -7.16
N TRP A 88 12.29 -13.48 -7.22
CA TRP A 88 13.71 -13.25 -7.47
C TRP A 88 14.56 -13.39 -6.21
N LYS A 89 14.13 -12.87 -5.08
CA LYS A 89 14.97 -12.72 -3.87
C LYS A 89 14.44 -13.46 -2.64
N GLY A 90 13.21 -14.00 -2.71
CA GLY A 90 12.52 -14.58 -1.57
C GLY A 90 12.01 -13.54 -0.57
N ALA A 91 11.19 -13.99 0.39
CA ALA A 91 10.45 -13.12 1.31
C ALA A 91 11.35 -12.22 2.18
N ALA A 92 12.40 -12.78 2.79
CA ALA A 92 13.31 -12.02 3.64
C ALA A 92 13.93 -10.83 2.91
N SER A 93 14.52 -11.09 1.75
CA SER A 93 15.19 -10.04 0.95
C SER A 93 14.18 -9.05 0.37
N ALA A 94 12.98 -9.50 0.00
CA ALA A 94 11.91 -8.63 -0.49
C ALA A 94 11.50 -7.60 0.58
N TYR A 95 11.31 -8.04 1.82
CA TYR A 95 11.01 -7.13 2.93
C TYR A 95 12.19 -6.19 3.26
N VAL A 96 13.42 -6.70 3.29
CA VAL A 96 14.61 -5.85 3.51
C VAL A 96 14.70 -4.76 2.44
N ILE A 97 14.52 -5.11 1.16
CA ILE A 97 14.52 -4.14 0.05
C ILE A 97 13.39 -3.12 0.26
N ALA A 98 12.18 -3.56 0.53
CA ALA A 98 11.02 -2.70 0.69
C ALA A 98 11.18 -1.72 1.87
N PHE A 99 11.60 -2.20 3.04
CA PHE A 99 11.86 -1.36 4.20
C PHE A 99 13.01 -0.39 3.97
N THR A 100 14.08 -0.83 3.30
CA THR A 100 15.24 0.04 2.99
C THR A 100 14.85 1.16 2.05
N ILE A 101 14.11 0.88 0.97
CA ILE A 101 13.61 1.90 0.05
C ILE A 101 12.67 2.87 0.78
N PHE A 102 11.76 2.35 1.62
CA PHE A 102 10.87 3.19 2.41
C PHE A 102 11.65 4.09 3.37
N ALA A 103 12.66 3.55 4.06
CA ALA A 103 13.50 4.30 4.99
C ALA A 103 14.31 5.38 4.28
N LEU A 104 14.90 5.08 3.12
CA LEU A 104 15.63 6.07 2.32
C LEU A 104 14.72 7.23 1.93
N GLY A 105 13.53 6.94 1.39
CA GLY A 105 12.57 8.00 1.08
C GLY A 105 12.10 8.79 2.32
N ALA A 106 12.01 8.15 3.49
CA ALA A 106 11.69 8.85 4.73
C ALA A 106 12.85 9.74 5.22
N ILE A 107 14.10 9.30 5.07
CA ILE A 107 15.29 10.10 5.37
C ILE A 107 15.34 11.31 4.43
N ASP A 108 15.18 11.08 3.12
CA ASP A 108 15.17 12.15 2.11
C ASP A 108 14.08 13.17 2.40
N ALA A 109 12.88 12.73 2.82
CA ALA A 109 11.80 13.60 3.26
C ALA A 109 12.17 14.42 4.49
N ALA A 110 12.82 13.80 5.49
CA ALA A 110 13.24 14.48 6.72
C ALA A 110 14.24 15.61 6.48
N ILE A 111 15.11 15.48 5.47
CA ILE A 111 16.14 16.46 5.15
C ILE A 111 15.75 17.40 4.01
N SER A 112 14.55 17.28 3.44
CA SER A 112 14.09 18.06 2.29
C SER A 112 14.00 19.56 2.62
N PRO A 113 14.74 20.43 1.88
CA PRO A 113 14.70 21.88 2.06
C PRO A 113 13.61 22.56 1.22
N THR A 114 13.05 21.88 0.22
CA THR A 114 11.99 22.39 -0.66
C THR A 114 10.88 21.39 -0.87
N MET A 115 9.71 21.87 -1.30
CA MET A 115 8.55 21.01 -1.57
C MET A 115 8.79 20.03 -2.72
N GLU A 116 9.53 20.43 -3.75
CA GLU A 116 9.86 19.58 -4.90
C GLU A 116 10.72 18.38 -4.49
N LEU A 117 11.73 18.62 -3.64
CA LEU A 117 12.56 17.54 -3.08
C LEU A 117 11.78 16.65 -2.15
N LEU A 118 10.86 17.21 -1.36
CA LEU A 118 9.93 16.43 -0.55
C LEU A 118 9.08 15.50 -1.44
N ILE A 119 8.52 16.01 -2.54
CA ILE A 119 7.75 15.20 -3.49
C ILE A 119 8.61 14.07 -4.10
N ALA A 120 9.84 14.37 -4.48
CA ALA A 120 10.76 13.34 -4.98
C ALA A 120 11.04 12.26 -3.91
N ALA A 121 11.28 12.66 -2.66
CA ALA A 121 11.42 11.76 -1.53
C ALA A 121 10.18 10.89 -1.31
N ARG A 122 8.98 11.47 -1.51
CA ARG A 122 7.70 10.74 -1.43
C ARG A 122 7.55 9.68 -2.52
N VAL A 123 8.07 9.91 -3.71
CA VAL A 123 8.14 8.87 -4.76
C VAL A 123 8.98 7.69 -4.28
N VAL A 124 10.18 7.94 -3.78
CA VAL A 124 11.06 6.87 -3.26
C VAL A 124 10.39 6.12 -2.11
N GLN A 125 9.84 6.84 -1.15
CA GLN A 125 9.13 6.26 0.00
C GLN A 125 7.91 5.44 -0.45
N GLY A 126 7.17 5.92 -1.47
CA GLY A 126 6.03 5.22 -2.06
C GLY A 126 6.41 3.90 -2.71
N LEU A 127 7.54 3.83 -3.41
CA LEU A 127 8.04 2.56 -3.96
C LEU A 127 8.25 1.51 -2.87
N GLY A 128 8.89 1.89 -1.76
CA GLY A 128 9.04 1.01 -0.60
C GLY A 128 7.70 0.63 0.03
N GLY A 129 6.84 1.63 0.26
CA GLY A 129 5.52 1.45 0.87
C GLY A 129 4.59 0.53 0.07
N GLY A 130 4.55 0.66 -1.26
CA GLY A 130 3.77 -0.21 -2.14
C GLY A 130 4.23 -1.65 -2.12
N LEU A 131 5.55 -1.89 -2.07
CA LEU A 131 6.08 -3.24 -1.85
C LEU A 131 5.64 -3.79 -0.49
N LEU A 132 5.74 -3.01 0.61
CA LEU A 132 5.33 -3.42 1.95
C LEU A 132 3.84 -3.78 2.00
N ALA A 133 2.98 -2.96 1.38
CA ALA A 133 1.55 -3.19 1.32
C ALA A 133 1.22 -4.52 0.62
N GLY A 134 1.85 -4.80 -0.52
CA GLY A 134 1.62 -6.03 -1.27
C GLY A 134 2.24 -7.26 -0.59
N LEU A 135 3.45 -7.14 -0.03
CA LEU A 135 4.13 -8.22 0.67
C LEU A 135 3.36 -8.68 1.92
N GLY A 136 2.68 -7.75 2.61
CA GLY A 136 1.92 -8.05 3.82
C GLY A 136 0.89 -9.17 3.64
N TYR A 137 0.27 -9.26 2.47
CA TYR A 137 -0.69 -10.32 2.13
C TYR A 137 -0.07 -11.47 1.34
N ALA A 138 0.86 -11.17 0.41
CA ALA A 138 1.42 -12.15 -0.51
C ALA A 138 2.22 -13.26 0.21
N VAL A 139 2.85 -12.92 1.34
CA VAL A 139 3.76 -13.82 2.07
C VAL A 139 3.04 -14.71 3.08
N ILE A 140 1.78 -14.44 3.44
CA ILE A 140 1.03 -15.19 4.46
C ILE A 140 1.07 -16.69 4.18
N ARG A 141 0.73 -17.09 2.95
CA ARG A 141 0.63 -18.51 2.55
C ARG A 141 1.96 -19.23 2.52
N SER A 142 3.04 -18.53 2.21
CA SER A 142 4.39 -19.12 2.11
C SER A 142 5.15 -19.14 3.45
N ALA A 143 4.80 -18.26 4.37
CA ALA A 143 5.52 -18.07 5.62
C ALA A 143 4.85 -18.75 6.83
N LEU A 144 3.53 -18.98 6.77
CA LEU A 144 2.75 -19.48 7.90
C LEU A 144 1.98 -20.75 7.53
N PRO A 145 1.74 -21.67 8.51
CA PRO A 145 0.86 -22.82 8.34
C PRO A 145 -0.57 -22.39 8.00
N GLU A 146 -1.28 -23.22 7.24
CA GLU A 146 -2.65 -22.93 6.76
C GLU A 146 -3.63 -22.56 7.89
N LYS A 147 -3.54 -23.26 9.03
CA LYS A 147 -4.35 -22.99 10.22
C LYS A 147 -4.20 -21.56 10.77
N LEU A 148 -3.14 -20.84 10.43
CA LEU A 148 -2.87 -19.47 10.90
C LEU A 148 -3.22 -18.38 9.87
N TRP A 149 -3.54 -18.74 8.61
CA TRP A 149 -3.75 -17.74 7.54
C TRP A 149 -4.85 -16.73 7.85
N ALA A 150 -6.00 -17.20 8.31
CA ALA A 150 -7.12 -16.31 8.63
C ALA A 150 -6.77 -15.32 9.75
N ARG A 151 -6.07 -15.77 10.79
CA ARG A 151 -5.63 -14.92 11.90
C ARG A 151 -4.56 -13.92 11.45
N ALA A 152 -3.57 -14.38 10.69
CA ALA A 152 -2.52 -13.51 10.15
C ALA A 152 -3.13 -12.43 9.24
N THR A 153 -4.06 -12.79 8.37
CA THR A 153 -4.81 -11.83 7.54
C THR A 153 -5.58 -10.83 8.39
N GLY A 154 -6.24 -11.30 9.46
CA GLY A 154 -6.92 -10.44 10.42
C GLY A 154 -5.99 -9.42 11.08
N VAL A 155 -4.81 -9.86 11.56
CA VAL A 155 -3.79 -8.96 12.14
C VAL A 155 -3.31 -7.93 11.12
N VAL A 156 -2.94 -8.38 9.92
CA VAL A 156 -2.48 -7.50 8.84
C VAL A 156 -3.55 -6.47 8.46
N SER A 157 -4.81 -6.90 8.37
CA SER A 157 -5.93 -5.99 8.08
C SER A 157 -6.21 -5.01 9.23
N ALA A 158 -6.07 -5.44 10.50
CA ALA A 158 -6.21 -4.56 11.64
C ALA A 158 -5.16 -3.43 11.68
N MET A 159 -3.98 -3.65 11.08
CA MET A 159 -2.93 -2.61 10.98
C MET A 159 -3.38 -1.40 10.15
N TRP A 160 -4.30 -1.56 9.22
CA TRP A 160 -4.92 -0.42 8.53
C TRP A 160 -5.71 0.46 9.49
N GLY A 161 -6.55 -0.15 10.33
CA GLY A 161 -7.30 0.58 11.36
C GLY A 161 -6.39 1.28 12.37
N LEU A 162 -5.32 0.62 12.81
CA LEU A 162 -4.32 1.24 13.68
C LEU A 162 -3.58 2.37 12.97
N GLY A 163 -3.24 2.21 11.70
CA GLY A 163 -2.59 3.25 10.90
C GLY A 163 -3.46 4.50 10.73
N THR A 164 -4.77 4.33 10.51
CA THR A 164 -5.72 5.45 10.42
C THR A 164 -5.92 6.17 11.76
N LEU A 165 -5.80 5.45 12.88
CA LEU A 165 -5.92 6.03 14.21
C LEU A 165 -4.64 6.74 14.66
N PHE A 166 -3.50 6.05 14.55
CA PHE A 166 -2.20 6.58 15.03
C PHE A 166 -1.57 7.57 14.05
N GLY A 167 -1.87 7.46 12.75
CA GLY A 167 -1.32 8.38 11.73
C GLY A 167 -1.62 9.84 12.04
N PRO A 168 -2.89 10.26 12.07
CA PRO A 168 -3.24 11.64 12.38
C PRO A 168 -2.83 12.07 13.79
N SER A 169 -2.99 11.19 14.79
CA SER A 169 -2.68 11.51 16.19
C SER A 169 -1.20 11.82 16.39
N LEU A 170 -0.32 10.96 15.91
CA LEU A 170 1.13 11.19 15.99
C LEU A 170 1.58 12.30 15.04
N GLY A 171 1.01 12.37 13.83
CA GLY A 171 1.30 13.45 12.88
C GLY A 171 0.94 14.81 13.44
N GLY A 172 -0.24 14.95 14.05
CA GLY A 172 -0.67 16.16 14.71
C GLY A 172 0.24 16.57 15.87
N LEU A 173 0.65 15.59 16.68
CA LEU A 173 1.59 15.84 17.78
C LEU A 173 2.93 16.40 17.28
N PHE A 174 3.53 15.81 16.26
CA PHE A 174 4.76 16.33 15.67
C PHE A 174 4.56 17.68 14.98
N ALA A 175 3.40 17.90 14.36
CA ALA A 175 3.06 19.18 13.72
C ALA A 175 2.94 20.32 14.74
N GLU A 176 2.30 20.07 15.88
CA GLU A 176 2.13 21.06 16.96
C GLU A 176 3.47 21.59 17.48
N PHE A 177 4.49 20.73 17.57
CA PHE A 177 5.83 21.13 17.98
C PHE A 177 6.73 21.61 16.82
N GLY A 178 6.23 21.67 15.59
CA GLY A 178 7.04 22.02 14.42
C GLY A 178 8.12 20.99 14.07
N LEU A 179 7.99 19.76 14.56
CA LEU A 179 9.01 18.71 14.45
C LEU A 179 8.75 17.73 13.29
N TRP A 180 8.19 18.18 12.17
CA TRP A 180 7.82 17.34 11.05
C TRP A 180 9.00 16.54 10.46
N ARG A 181 10.21 17.09 10.48
CA ARG A 181 11.43 16.37 10.04
C ARG A 181 11.73 15.16 10.93
N TRP A 182 11.60 15.32 12.24
CA TRP A 182 11.76 14.23 13.20
C TRP A 182 10.69 13.16 13.06
N ALA A 183 9.51 13.54 12.63
CA ALA A 183 8.43 12.62 12.31
C ALA A 183 8.82 11.64 11.20
N TYR A 184 9.38 12.14 10.09
CA TYR A 184 9.91 11.29 9.02
C TYR A 184 11.16 10.49 9.46
N ALA A 185 12.03 11.08 10.27
CA ALA A 185 13.18 10.36 10.83
C ALA A 185 12.74 9.18 11.71
N ALA A 186 11.69 9.34 12.52
CA ALA A 186 11.11 8.25 13.30
C ALA A 186 10.55 7.12 12.42
N LEU A 187 9.86 7.45 11.32
CA LEU A 187 9.40 6.46 10.34
C LEU A 187 10.57 5.71 9.70
N ALA A 188 11.65 6.41 9.36
CA ALA A 188 12.87 5.80 8.82
C ALA A 188 13.50 4.84 9.82
N ALA A 189 13.64 5.24 11.08
CA ALA A 189 14.18 4.39 12.13
C ALA A 189 13.35 3.14 12.36
N ALA A 190 12.02 3.26 12.39
CA ALA A 190 11.10 2.12 12.50
C ALA A 190 11.22 1.17 11.31
N ALA A 191 11.32 1.69 10.09
CA ALA A 191 11.51 0.89 8.89
C ALA A 191 12.86 0.15 8.90
N LEU A 192 13.94 0.80 9.28
CA LEU A 192 15.26 0.15 9.40
C LEU A 192 15.28 -0.94 10.46
N LEU A 193 14.64 -0.72 11.62
CA LEU A 193 14.47 -1.73 12.64
C LEU A 193 13.73 -2.96 12.09
N LEU A 194 12.62 -2.75 11.38
CA LEU A 194 11.87 -3.84 10.76
C LEU A 194 12.65 -4.53 9.64
N ALA A 195 13.51 -3.81 8.90
CA ALA A 195 14.41 -4.41 7.92
C ALA A 195 15.41 -5.40 8.58
N ILE A 196 15.95 -5.02 9.73
CA ILE A 196 16.86 -5.88 10.50
C ILE A 196 16.12 -7.14 10.98
N ILE A 197 14.91 -6.99 11.53
CA ILE A 197 14.09 -8.12 11.98
C ILE A 197 13.70 -9.01 10.78
N ALA A 198 13.34 -8.43 9.64
CA ALA A 198 12.95 -9.18 8.45
C ALA A 198 14.05 -10.12 7.94
N ARG A 199 15.32 -9.70 8.06
CA ARG A 199 16.47 -10.49 7.60
C ARG A 199 16.56 -11.86 8.28
N SER A 200 16.17 -11.97 9.56
CA SER A 200 16.25 -13.18 10.37
C SER A 200 14.90 -13.93 10.48
N SER A 201 13.77 -13.29 10.12
CA SER A 201 12.45 -13.83 10.39
C SER A 201 12.01 -14.92 9.42
N PHE A 202 12.38 -14.81 8.13
CA PHE A 202 11.93 -15.74 7.11
C PHE A 202 12.93 -16.86 6.83
N LYS A 203 12.42 -18.10 6.54
CA LYS A 203 13.27 -19.16 5.99
C LYS A 203 13.79 -18.70 4.63
N GLN A 204 15.05 -18.99 4.35
CA GLN A 204 15.57 -18.83 3.00
C GLN A 204 14.77 -19.76 2.08
N SER A 205 13.80 -19.19 1.37
CA SER A 205 13.12 -19.88 0.29
C SER A 205 13.98 -19.75 -0.96
N LYS A 206 14.22 -20.83 -1.67
CA LYS A 206 14.85 -20.74 -2.99
C LYS A 206 13.92 -19.89 -3.87
N ALA A 207 14.49 -18.86 -4.49
CA ALA A 207 13.79 -18.08 -5.50
C ALA A 207 13.26 -19.04 -6.59
N SER A 208 11.98 -18.91 -6.96
CA SER A 208 11.37 -19.80 -7.95
C SER A 208 11.90 -19.58 -9.37
N GLY A 209 12.55 -18.45 -9.60
CA GLY A 209 13.03 -18.03 -10.93
C GLY A 209 11.93 -17.64 -11.91
N TYR A 210 10.67 -17.86 -11.57
CA TYR A 210 9.54 -17.42 -12.39
C TYR A 210 9.37 -15.91 -12.28
N ARG A 211 9.26 -15.24 -13.42
CA ARG A 211 9.01 -13.80 -13.49
C ARG A 211 7.61 -13.56 -14.05
N ALA A 212 6.66 -13.28 -13.17
CA ALA A 212 5.34 -12.88 -13.60
C ALA A 212 5.41 -11.65 -14.54
N PRO A 213 4.73 -11.69 -15.70
CA PRO A 213 4.72 -10.56 -16.63
C PRO A 213 3.98 -9.37 -15.99
N VAL A 214 4.55 -8.16 -16.13
CA VAL A 214 3.91 -6.93 -15.68
C VAL A 214 2.95 -6.45 -16.76
N PRO A 215 1.69 -6.17 -16.44
CA PRO A 215 0.69 -5.71 -17.43
C PRO A 215 0.85 -4.22 -17.75
N PHE A 216 1.95 -3.84 -18.43
CA PHE A 216 2.24 -2.45 -18.76
C PHE A 216 1.14 -1.79 -19.59
N ALA A 217 0.47 -2.55 -20.47
CA ALA A 217 -0.61 -2.03 -21.30
C ALA A 217 -1.77 -1.47 -20.48
N SER A 218 -2.12 -2.12 -19.37
CA SER A 218 -3.15 -1.67 -18.44
C SER A 218 -2.62 -0.64 -17.45
N LEU A 219 -1.37 -0.79 -17.02
CA LEU A 219 -0.74 0.08 -16.03
C LEU A 219 -0.63 1.53 -16.52
N ILE A 220 -0.17 1.73 -17.76
CA ILE A 220 0.08 3.07 -18.32
C ILE A 220 -1.20 3.94 -18.31
N PRO A 221 -2.34 3.52 -18.88
CA PRO A 221 -3.54 4.35 -18.85
C PRO A 221 -4.08 4.57 -17.43
N LEU A 222 -3.92 3.60 -16.52
CA LEU A 222 -4.29 3.79 -15.12
C LEU A 222 -3.46 4.89 -14.45
N LEU A 223 -2.14 4.87 -14.63
CA LEU A 223 -1.25 5.90 -14.07
C LEU A 223 -1.51 7.27 -14.68
N LEU A 224 -1.70 7.34 -15.99
CA LEU A 224 -2.02 8.59 -16.68
C LEU A 224 -3.39 9.14 -16.22
N ALA A 225 -4.36 8.28 -15.94
CA ALA A 225 -5.66 8.70 -15.38
C ALA A 225 -5.48 9.33 -13.99
N ILE A 226 -4.70 8.70 -13.11
CA ILE A 226 -4.43 9.24 -11.77
C ILE A 226 -3.70 10.59 -11.88
N ILE A 227 -2.70 10.69 -12.75
CA ILE A 227 -1.96 11.93 -12.99
C ILE A 227 -2.89 13.03 -13.52
N ALA A 228 -3.73 12.73 -14.53
CA ALA A 228 -4.66 13.70 -15.10
C ALA A 228 -5.66 14.24 -14.06
N ILE A 229 -6.24 13.34 -13.24
CA ILE A 229 -7.12 13.74 -12.15
C ILE A 229 -6.35 14.56 -11.09
N SER A 230 -5.11 14.18 -10.76
CA SER A 230 -4.31 14.93 -9.79
C SER A 230 -3.89 16.31 -10.29
N ILE A 231 -3.61 16.47 -11.58
CA ILE A 231 -3.33 17.78 -12.21
C ILE A 231 -4.53 18.71 -12.06
N SER A 232 -5.77 18.18 -12.08
CA SER A 232 -6.96 19.01 -11.91
C SER A 232 -6.97 19.81 -10.59
N SER A 233 -6.25 19.35 -9.57
CA SER A 233 -6.18 20.04 -8.26
C SER A 233 -5.33 21.31 -8.28
N ILE A 234 -4.45 21.48 -9.26
CA ILE A 234 -3.57 22.67 -9.39
C ILE A 234 -4.02 23.63 -10.51
N LEU A 235 -5.02 23.24 -11.29
CA LEU A 235 -5.57 24.06 -12.36
C LEU A 235 -6.60 25.04 -11.82
N PRO A 236 -6.76 26.23 -12.48
CA PRO A 236 -7.83 27.16 -12.16
C PRO A 236 -9.20 26.48 -12.29
N ILE A 237 -10.10 26.73 -11.33
CA ILE A 237 -11.47 26.21 -11.37
C ILE A 237 -12.15 26.70 -12.64
N GLY A 238 -12.65 25.78 -13.47
CA GLY A 238 -13.31 26.06 -14.74
C GLY A 238 -13.03 25.03 -15.80
N LEU A 239 -13.00 25.46 -17.06
CA LEU A 239 -12.80 24.58 -18.22
C LEU A 239 -11.50 23.74 -18.15
N PRO A 240 -10.33 24.26 -17.73
CA PRO A 240 -9.12 23.44 -17.65
C PRO A 240 -9.26 22.25 -16.66
N THR A 241 -9.87 22.50 -15.50
CA THR A 241 -10.15 21.44 -14.51
C THR A 241 -11.08 20.39 -15.07
N LEU A 242 -12.18 20.79 -15.75
CA LEU A 242 -13.12 19.87 -16.38
C LEU A 242 -12.47 19.03 -17.47
N ILE A 243 -11.59 19.61 -18.27
CA ILE A 243 -10.82 18.88 -19.30
C ILE A 243 -9.90 17.84 -18.65
N ALA A 244 -9.15 18.22 -17.60
CA ALA A 244 -8.25 17.29 -16.92
C ALA A 244 -9.00 16.09 -16.30
N VAL A 245 -10.13 16.34 -15.65
CA VAL A 245 -11.00 15.29 -15.10
C VAL A 245 -11.59 14.43 -16.25
N GLY A 246 -12.06 15.06 -17.34
CA GLY A 246 -12.58 14.35 -18.50
C GLY A 246 -11.54 13.42 -19.15
N ILE A 247 -10.30 13.88 -19.28
CA ILE A 247 -9.17 13.06 -19.75
C ILE A 247 -8.94 11.89 -18.79
N GLY A 248 -8.94 12.13 -17.46
CA GLY A 248 -8.78 11.09 -16.46
C GLY A 248 -9.87 10.01 -16.57
N ILE A 249 -11.13 10.41 -16.70
CA ILE A 249 -12.26 9.48 -16.89
C ILE A 249 -12.10 8.69 -18.19
N LEU A 250 -11.74 9.35 -19.30
CA LEU A 250 -11.49 8.68 -20.57
C LEU A 250 -10.40 7.62 -20.46
N LEU A 251 -9.30 7.94 -19.78
CA LEU A 251 -8.19 7.02 -19.55
C LEU A 251 -8.59 5.84 -18.65
N LEU A 252 -9.49 6.03 -17.68
CA LEU A 252 -10.05 4.92 -16.90
C LEU A 252 -10.93 4.00 -17.77
N ILE A 253 -11.69 4.56 -18.71
CA ILE A 253 -12.47 3.76 -19.68
C ILE A 253 -11.52 2.96 -20.57
N VAL A 254 -10.44 3.58 -21.05
CA VAL A 254 -9.39 2.91 -21.84
C VAL A 254 -8.74 1.79 -21.05
N PHE A 255 -8.39 2.05 -19.78
CA PHE A 255 -7.86 1.02 -18.85
C PHE A 255 -8.79 -0.20 -18.77
N VAL A 256 -10.08 0.01 -18.47
CA VAL A 256 -11.06 -1.08 -18.37
C VAL A 256 -11.22 -1.82 -19.70
N SER A 257 -11.17 -1.10 -20.82
CA SER A 257 -11.28 -1.71 -22.16
C SER A 257 -10.09 -2.60 -22.49
N ILE A 258 -8.87 -2.19 -22.13
CA ILE A 258 -7.65 -2.98 -22.29
C ILE A 258 -7.69 -4.20 -21.37
N GLU A 259 -8.05 -4.01 -20.09
CA GLU A 259 -8.13 -5.08 -19.09
C GLU A 259 -9.07 -6.22 -19.54
N ARG A 260 -10.21 -5.89 -20.18
CA ARG A 260 -11.16 -6.90 -20.68
C ARG A 260 -10.58 -7.80 -21.79
N GLY A 261 -9.65 -7.28 -22.58
CA GLY A 261 -9.06 -7.98 -23.73
C GLY A 261 -7.66 -8.55 -23.45
N ALA A 262 -6.98 -8.10 -22.41
CA ALA A 262 -5.59 -8.44 -22.16
C ALA A 262 -5.41 -9.89 -21.64
N THR A 263 -4.27 -10.49 -21.97
CA THR A 263 -3.85 -11.80 -21.42
C THR A 263 -3.32 -11.67 -20.00
N ASN A 264 -2.57 -10.58 -19.74
CA ASN A 264 -2.03 -10.24 -18.43
C ASN A 264 -2.78 -9.00 -17.91
N THR A 265 -3.50 -9.17 -16.83
CA THR A 265 -4.40 -8.17 -16.25
C THR A 265 -3.96 -7.79 -14.84
N ILE A 266 -4.25 -6.55 -14.42
CA ILE A 266 -4.08 -6.08 -13.04
C ILE A 266 -5.16 -6.70 -12.16
N LEU A 267 -6.42 -6.68 -12.64
CA LEU A 267 -7.53 -7.32 -11.96
C LEU A 267 -7.70 -8.77 -12.42
N PRO A 268 -8.05 -9.71 -11.51
CA PRO A 268 -8.32 -11.09 -11.92
C PRO A 268 -9.38 -11.17 -13.01
N ARG A 269 -9.16 -11.96 -14.05
CA ARG A 269 -10.08 -12.10 -15.19
C ARG A 269 -11.51 -12.46 -14.79
N ILE A 270 -11.66 -13.21 -13.70
CA ILE A 270 -12.94 -13.58 -13.13
C ILE A 270 -13.81 -12.35 -12.78
N THR A 271 -13.20 -11.18 -12.53
CA THR A 271 -13.89 -9.92 -12.26
C THR A 271 -14.79 -9.47 -13.40
N TYR A 272 -14.41 -9.79 -14.64
CA TYR A 272 -15.12 -9.36 -15.85
C TYR A 272 -16.17 -10.38 -16.34
N LEU A 273 -16.26 -11.57 -15.70
CA LEU A 273 -17.23 -12.58 -16.08
C LEU A 273 -18.66 -12.17 -15.68
N PRO A 274 -19.67 -12.46 -16.55
CA PRO A 274 -21.07 -12.24 -16.22
C PRO A 274 -21.48 -13.03 -14.98
N GLY A 275 -22.28 -12.42 -14.10
CA GLY A 275 -22.78 -13.09 -12.89
C GLY A 275 -21.78 -13.12 -11.69
N ASN A 276 -20.53 -12.71 -11.86
CA ASN A 276 -19.58 -12.68 -10.76
C ASN A 276 -19.78 -11.45 -9.86
N SER A 277 -19.86 -11.67 -8.54
CA SER A 277 -20.01 -10.60 -7.53
C SER A 277 -18.73 -9.82 -7.28
N LEU A 278 -17.56 -10.31 -7.70
CA LEU A 278 -16.25 -9.72 -7.41
C LEU A 278 -16.13 -8.27 -7.96
N LYS A 279 -16.75 -7.98 -9.12
CA LYS A 279 -16.83 -6.61 -9.66
C LYS A 279 -17.51 -5.64 -8.70
N TRP A 280 -18.57 -6.07 -8.03
CA TRP A 280 -19.29 -5.25 -7.05
C TRP A 280 -18.46 -5.02 -5.81
N THR A 281 -17.70 -6.03 -5.36
CA THR A 281 -16.74 -5.89 -4.27
C THR A 281 -15.68 -4.83 -4.59
N TYR A 282 -15.07 -4.86 -5.79
CA TYR A 282 -14.10 -3.84 -6.20
C TYR A 282 -14.73 -2.44 -6.30
N LEU A 283 -15.94 -2.33 -6.87
CA LEU A 283 -16.66 -1.05 -6.94
C LEU A 283 -17.00 -0.51 -5.55
N THR A 284 -17.45 -1.36 -4.63
CA THR A 284 -17.73 -0.97 -3.25
C THR A 284 -16.46 -0.49 -2.55
N VAL A 285 -15.35 -1.22 -2.69
CA VAL A 285 -14.05 -0.80 -2.11
C VAL A 285 -13.58 0.51 -2.72
N ALA A 286 -13.71 0.69 -4.03
CA ALA A 286 -13.35 1.94 -4.71
C ALA A 286 -14.22 3.12 -4.21
N ALA A 287 -15.53 2.93 -4.09
CA ALA A 287 -16.45 3.95 -3.58
C ALA A 287 -16.16 4.33 -2.13
N LEU A 288 -15.92 3.34 -1.26
CA LEU A 288 -15.54 3.58 0.13
C LEU A 288 -14.21 4.31 0.24
N SER A 289 -13.21 3.90 -0.57
CA SER A 289 -11.90 4.57 -0.59
C SER A 289 -12.01 6.02 -1.07
N ALA A 290 -12.85 6.28 -2.08
CA ALA A 290 -13.14 7.64 -2.55
C ALA A 290 -13.81 8.47 -1.46
N GLY A 291 -14.78 7.90 -0.73
CA GLY A 291 -15.44 8.56 0.39
C GLY A 291 -14.47 8.97 1.49
N VAL A 292 -13.59 8.06 1.91
CA VAL A 292 -12.55 8.35 2.92
C VAL A 292 -11.58 9.45 2.44
N MET A 293 -11.24 9.46 1.13
CA MET A 293 -10.38 10.52 0.59
C MET A 293 -11.07 11.88 0.54
N LEU A 294 -12.39 11.91 0.32
CA LEU A 294 -13.16 13.17 0.31
C LEU A 294 -13.19 13.84 1.68
N GLU A 295 -13.13 13.10 2.78
CA GLU A 295 -13.04 13.68 4.13
C GLU A 295 -11.80 14.59 4.31
N ASN A 296 -10.71 14.29 3.60
CA ASN A 296 -9.50 15.12 3.66
C ASN A 296 -9.67 16.49 2.96
N PHE A 297 -10.74 16.70 2.19
CA PHE A 297 -11.05 17.94 1.50
C PHE A 297 -12.16 18.75 2.19
N ILE A 298 -12.81 18.19 3.23
CA ILE A 298 -13.78 18.93 4.04
C ILE A 298 -12.99 19.75 5.06
N PRO A 299 -12.97 21.10 4.96
CA PRO A 299 -12.35 21.91 5.98
C PRO A 299 -13.08 21.67 7.29
N LEU A 300 -12.36 21.21 8.32
CA LEU A 300 -12.88 21.23 9.68
C LEU A 300 -12.96 22.70 10.10
N PHE A 301 -14.18 23.26 10.07
CA PHE A 301 -14.49 24.58 10.58
C PHE A 301 -14.46 24.58 12.10
#